data_de2077f01b27624cf01aabbb0cfeb18b
#
_entry.id   de2077f01b27624cf01aabbb0cfeb18b
#
_cell.length_a   1.000
_cell.length_b   1.000
_cell.length_c   1.000
_cell.angle_alpha   90.00
_cell.angle_beta   90.00
_cell.angle_gamma   90.00
#
_symmetry.space_group_name_H-M   'P 1'
#
loop_
_entity.id
_entity.type
_entity.pdbx_description
1 polymer ?
#
loop_
_entity_poly.entity_id
_entity_poly.type
_entity_poly.pdbx_seq_one_letter_code
_entity_poly.pdbx_strand_id
1 'polypeptide(L)'
;MNRKLPLLLAAAFMLNLAADTSDSPYGICAHICKGEQWKLAEPKFTVLKPAGIRWVRNGFTWAQAEPEQGRWDYSKLDLVAETAKKHDIDILPILAYDVPWGHPVYRHLDKWRDYVRRTVSRYGKQFRYWEIWNEANINEKPGSKLEPEQYLQILKAAHEEIKRIDPEIRVVFTGTSGVPIPYIEACLKAGAADWFDVMNVHPYLTHSTPEKMKELMDPLFALLKKYGIRKPVWVTEFSWPTHRFPPILRPEVLRAALKEFNLTPETAGLAIIRNRDLEGFRGKGTEPQDYTAGVFPKRIEISYEDLKTLDVKQYPLLVPTLTQAFPRKYIREIVDYVRRGGILIHSFGLPFYCDAKRDGNGVWKQIPAPEKSILQDLHINYLTTWNDKVPGGGTIKPAPGQKLPAVRQRGSDRYLSAGNLKPGDRLIPLYLQENKDFCAPVTGVYTFNSDLKGGMIADVNFWQNGTSQEIQGKFLPRAYLCLLAAGTEKIFWYKFRAEETSEFNSGAHFGIVHRDYSPRDAFTAYRFLIRMCPEGSSRPVMVEKNGLYHAHWKRPDGAVVHAYWTAGKEHPVRLPFAVREAFDYLGRKLACPDTVTATDGITYLIRK
;
A
#
# COMPACT_ATOMS: atom_id res chain seq x y z
N MET A 1 20.68 -9.27 -84.02
CA MET A 1 20.53 -9.94 -82.73
C MET A 1 20.50 -8.90 -81.63
N ASN A 2 19.29 -8.45 -81.27
CA ASN A 2 19.06 -7.43 -80.22
C ASN A 2 18.48 -8.12 -79.00
N ARG A 3 19.25 -8.17 -77.92
CA ARG A 3 18.73 -8.56 -76.61
C ARG A 3 18.38 -7.31 -75.82
N LYS A 4 17.07 -7.11 -75.51
CA LYS A 4 16.53 -6.13 -74.60
C LYS A 4 16.66 -6.71 -73.19
N LEU A 5 17.34 -6.00 -72.28
CA LEU A 5 17.26 -6.20 -70.82
C LEU A 5 15.97 -5.57 -70.29
N PRO A 6 15.22 -6.20 -69.39
CA PRO A 6 14.15 -5.55 -68.65
C PRO A 6 14.70 -4.79 -67.45
N LEU A 7 14.30 -3.53 -67.27
CA LEU A 7 14.46 -2.77 -66.06
C LEU A 7 13.58 -3.39 -64.94
N LEU A 8 14.22 -3.91 -63.87
CA LEU A 8 13.56 -4.23 -62.61
C LEU A 8 13.40 -2.91 -61.83
N LEU A 9 12.16 -2.43 -61.69
CA LEU A 9 11.80 -1.46 -60.68
C LEU A 9 11.87 -2.12 -59.32
N ALA A 10 12.87 -1.80 -58.49
CA ALA A 10 12.89 -2.11 -57.09
C ALA A 10 11.94 -1.13 -56.38
N ALA A 11 10.74 -1.61 -56.08
CA ALA A 11 9.84 -0.92 -55.13
C ALA A 11 10.44 -1.08 -53.73
N ALA A 12 11.05 -0.02 -53.22
CA ALA A 12 11.46 0.06 -51.82
C ALA A 12 10.19 0.08 -50.95
N PHE A 13 9.81 -1.09 -50.42
CA PHE A 13 8.89 -1.18 -49.31
C PHE A 13 9.61 -0.55 -48.09
N MET A 14 9.27 0.70 -47.78
CA MET A 14 9.56 1.24 -46.47
C MET A 14 8.65 0.46 -45.47
N LEU A 15 9.19 -0.58 -44.87
CA LEU A 15 8.63 -1.14 -43.64
C LEU A 15 8.69 -0.01 -42.60
N ASN A 16 7.54 0.62 -42.33
CA ASN A 16 7.31 1.38 -41.12
C ASN A 16 7.38 0.36 -39.96
N LEU A 17 8.57 0.10 -39.44
CA LEU A 17 8.74 -0.60 -38.17
C LEU A 17 8.08 0.28 -37.11
N ALA A 18 6.85 -0.08 -36.71
CA ALA A 18 6.30 0.34 -35.43
C ALA A 18 7.34 -0.08 -34.37
N ALA A 19 7.68 0.82 -33.47
CA ALA A 19 8.60 0.51 -32.40
C ALA A 19 8.09 -0.74 -31.68
N ASP A 20 8.92 -1.81 -31.63
CA ASP A 20 8.60 -3.01 -30.87
C ASP A 20 8.44 -2.61 -29.39
N THR A 21 7.22 -2.73 -28.87
CA THR A 21 6.96 -2.53 -27.43
C THR A 21 7.56 -3.67 -26.64
N SER A 22 8.16 -3.34 -25.48
CA SER A 22 8.75 -4.34 -24.60
C SER A 22 7.72 -5.32 -24.05
N ASP A 23 8.01 -6.61 -24.09
CA ASP A 23 7.22 -7.67 -23.43
C ASP A 23 7.53 -7.79 -21.93
N SER A 24 8.45 -6.97 -21.43
CA SER A 24 8.81 -6.94 -20.01
C SER A 24 7.59 -6.76 -19.10
N PRO A 25 7.43 -7.58 -18.06
CA PRO A 25 6.35 -7.42 -17.10
C PRO A 25 6.58 -6.28 -16.09
N TYR A 26 7.73 -5.60 -16.16
CA TYR A 26 8.24 -4.72 -15.12
C TYR A 26 8.03 -3.24 -15.45
N GLY A 27 7.11 -2.62 -14.72
CA GLY A 27 6.77 -1.20 -14.86
C GLY A 27 6.82 -0.42 -13.54
N ILE A 28 6.74 0.90 -13.66
CA ILE A 28 6.73 1.82 -12.51
C ILE A 28 5.89 3.06 -12.80
N CYS A 29 5.22 3.58 -11.77
CA CYS A 29 4.58 4.89 -11.80
C CYS A 29 5.61 5.98 -11.48
N ALA A 30 5.87 6.91 -12.40
CA ALA A 30 6.94 7.89 -12.21
C ALA A 30 6.47 9.35 -12.10
N HIS A 31 5.19 9.65 -12.33
CA HIS A 31 4.59 11.00 -12.25
C HIS A 31 5.42 12.09 -12.94
N ILE A 32 5.93 11.80 -14.15
CA ILE A 32 6.86 12.68 -14.83
C ILE A 32 6.18 13.96 -15.28
N CYS A 33 4.93 13.87 -15.76
CA CYS A 33 4.19 15.03 -16.27
C CYS A 33 3.43 15.82 -15.19
N LYS A 34 3.49 15.42 -13.91
CA LYS A 34 2.78 16.11 -12.83
C LYS A 34 3.54 17.38 -12.39
N GLY A 35 2.90 18.55 -12.50
CA GLY A 35 3.52 19.84 -12.14
C GLY A 35 4.81 20.07 -12.93
N GLU A 36 5.89 20.41 -12.23
CA GLU A 36 7.21 20.64 -12.82
C GLU A 36 8.08 19.38 -12.95
N GLN A 37 7.53 18.18 -12.68
CA GLN A 37 8.30 16.92 -12.70
C GLN A 37 8.82 16.55 -14.10
N TRP A 38 8.24 17.11 -15.17
CA TRP A 38 8.71 16.94 -16.55
C TRP A 38 10.16 17.40 -16.75
N LYS A 39 10.63 18.38 -15.98
CA LYS A 39 12.05 18.82 -15.95
C LYS A 39 13.00 17.74 -15.43
N LEU A 40 12.48 16.74 -14.75
CA LEU A 40 13.21 15.61 -14.17
C LEU A 40 13.05 14.32 -14.99
N ALA A 41 12.57 14.38 -16.22
CA ALA A 41 12.43 13.21 -17.09
C ALA A 41 13.78 12.51 -17.32
N GLU A 42 14.79 13.27 -17.74
CA GLU A 42 16.13 12.75 -18.03
C GLU A 42 16.77 12.01 -16.82
N PRO A 43 16.90 12.63 -15.62
CA PRO A 43 17.47 11.91 -14.48
C PRO A 43 16.65 10.70 -14.04
N LYS A 44 15.33 10.69 -14.22
CA LYS A 44 14.50 9.52 -13.92
C LYS A 44 14.81 8.36 -14.87
N PHE A 45 14.81 8.61 -16.17
CA PHE A 45 15.04 7.56 -17.17
C PHE A 45 16.49 7.04 -17.14
N THR A 46 17.46 7.88 -16.84
CA THR A 46 18.86 7.49 -16.62
C THR A 46 19.01 6.43 -15.51
N VAL A 47 18.17 6.48 -14.47
CA VAL A 47 18.18 5.50 -13.38
C VAL A 47 17.36 4.26 -13.71
N LEU A 48 16.24 4.41 -14.42
CA LEU A 48 15.31 3.30 -14.71
C LEU A 48 15.88 2.31 -15.75
N LYS A 49 16.51 2.80 -16.80
CA LYS A 49 17.02 1.96 -17.89
C LYS A 49 18.05 0.92 -17.41
N PRO A 50 19.14 1.28 -16.66
CA PRO A 50 20.09 0.31 -16.14
C PRO A 50 19.49 -0.65 -15.10
N ALA A 51 18.36 -0.27 -14.49
CA ALA A 51 17.64 -1.13 -13.56
C ALA A 51 16.86 -2.24 -14.26
N GLY A 52 16.72 -2.19 -15.60
CA GLY A 52 15.92 -3.12 -16.39
C GLY A 52 14.41 -2.81 -16.34
N ILE A 53 14.01 -1.65 -15.83
CA ILE A 53 12.61 -1.22 -15.80
C ILE A 53 12.29 -0.59 -17.16
N ARG A 54 11.43 -1.28 -17.92
CA ARG A 54 11.14 -0.93 -19.32
C ARG A 54 9.88 -0.07 -19.47
N TRP A 55 8.95 -0.13 -18.52
CA TRP A 55 7.67 0.55 -18.60
C TRP A 55 7.53 1.65 -17.55
N VAL A 56 7.03 2.80 -18.00
CA VAL A 56 6.67 3.92 -17.11
C VAL A 56 5.20 4.29 -17.32
N ARG A 57 4.39 4.19 -16.28
CA ARG A 57 3.02 4.71 -16.28
C ARG A 57 3.02 6.18 -15.91
N ASN A 58 2.34 7.00 -16.72
CA ASN A 58 2.35 8.45 -16.55
C ASN A 58 1.11 9.13 -17.13
N GLY A 59 0.59 10.16 -16.47
CA GLY A 59 -0.54 10.94 -16.95
C GLY A 59 -0.18 11.77 -18.19
N PHE A 60 -0.99 11.65 -19.23
CA PHE A 60 -1.06 12.55 -20.39
C PHE A 60 -2.42 13.24 -20.33
N THR A 61 -2.65 13.98 -19.23
CA THR A 61 -3.98 14.46 -18.88
C THR A 61 -4.49 15.57 -19.80
N TRP A 62 -5.80 15.71 -19.90
CA TRP A 62 -6.42 16.73 -20.72
C TRP A 62 -5.95 18.14 -20.36
N ALA A 63 -5.91 18.48 -19.06
CA ALA A 63 -5.40 19.78 -18.61
C ALA A 63 -3.92 20.03 -18.93
N GLN A 64 -3.11 18.99 -19.18
CA GLN A 64 -1.72 19.16 -19.63
C GLN A 64 -1.63 19.41 -21.13
N ALA A 65 -2.51 18.79 -21.94
CA ALA A 65 -2.56 18.95 -23.37
C ALA A 65 -3.29 20.25 -23.79
N GLU A 66 -4.34 20.62 -23.05
CA GLU A 66 -5.13 21.82 -23.25
C GLU A 66 -5.22 22.59 -21.91
N PRO A 67 -4.20 23.41 -21.56
CA PRO A 67 -4.18 24.14 -20.29
C PRO A 67 -5.27 25.20 -20.13
N GLU A 68 -5.77 25.73 -21.24
CA GLU A 68 -6.90 26.66 -21.35
C GLU A 68 -7.77 26.25 -22.55
N GLN A 69 -9.06 26.47 -22.47
CA GLN A 69 -9.98 26.05 -23.52
C GLN A 69 -9.54 26.59 -24.90
N GLY A 70 -9.34 25.69 -25.85
CA GLY A 70 -8.90 25.99 -27.22
C GLY A 70 -7.39 26.23 -27.36
N ARG A 71 -6.63 26.32 -26.27
CA ARG A 71 -5.18 26.50 -26.31
C ARG A 71 -4.46 25.16 -26.02
N TRP A 72 -3.95 24.56 -27.08
CA TRP A 72 -3.22 23.27 -27.00
C TRP A 72 -1.72 23.53 -26.83
N ASP A 73 -1.11 22.83 -25.85
CA ASP A 73 0.33 22.89 -25.56
C ASP A 73 0.86 21.50 -25.22
N TYR A 74 1.58 20.93 -26.15
CA TYR A 74 2.19 19.60 -26.00
C TYR A 74 3.68 19.65 -25.63
N SER A 75 4.27 20.82 -25.45
CA SER A 75 5.72 20.99 -25.27
C SER A 75 6.31 20.14 -24.14
N LYS A 76 5.59 20.04 -23.01
CA LYS A 76 6.01 19.22 -21.85
C LYS A 76 5.89 17.72 -22.13
N LEU A 77 4.82 17.32 -22.82
CA LEU A 77 4.58 15.93 -23.19
C LEU A 77 5.55 15.47 -24.27
N ASP A 78 5.88 16.36 -25.22
CA ASP A 78 6.89 16.10 -26.25
C ASP A 78 8.25 15.83 -25.64
N LEU A 79 8.71 16.66 -24.70
CA LEU A 79 9.98 16.46 -24.02
C LEU A 79 10.03 15.11 -23.32
N VAL A 80 8.95 14.72 -22.65
CA VAL A 80 8.86 13.42 -21.96
C VAL A 80 8.89 12.27 -22.97
N ALA A 81 8.16 12.38 -24.09
CA ALA A 81 8.12 11.37 -25.13
C ALA A 81 9.48 11.20 -25.83
N GLU A 82 10.14 12.29 -26.16
CA GLU A 82 11.49 12.28 -26.74
C GLU A 82 12.52 11.68 -25.79
N THR A 83 12.46 12.05 -24.52
CA THR A 83 13.35 11.50 -23.49
C THR A 83 13.12 10.00 -23.29
N ALA A 84 11.87 9.56 -23.27
CA ALA A 84 11.53 8.13 -23.19
C ALA A 84 12.10 7.35 -24.38
N LYS A 85 11.95 7.88 -25.60
CA LYS A 85 12.52 7.30 -26.83
C LYS A 85 14.04 7.22 -26.77
N LYS A 86 14.72 8.27 -26.32
CA LYS A 86 16.18 8.33 -26.14
C LYS A 86 16.67 7.21 -25.19
N HIS A 87 15.93 6.91 -24.14
CA HIS A 87 16.27 5.91 -23.14
C HIS A 87 15.67 4.53 -23.43
N ASP A 88 14.98 4.33 -24.55
CA ASP A 88 14.31 3.08 -24.89
C ASP A 88 13.40 2.60 -23.73
N ILE A 89 12.54 3.49 -23.28
CA ILE A 89 11.53 3.29 -22.23
C ILE A 89 10.14 3.42 -22.86
N ASP A 90 9.29 2.43 -22.65
CA ASP A 90 7.89 2.48 -23.01
C ASP A 90 7.09 3.29 -21.99
N ILE A 91 6.20 4.14 -22.48
CA ILE A 91 5.24 4.83 -21.61
C ILE A 91 3.87 4.19 -21.79
N LEU A 92 3.17 3.95 -20.66
CA LEU A 92 1.74 3.76 -20.60
C LEU A 92 1.08 5.12 -20.28
N PRO A 93 0.63 5.90 -21.28
CA PRO A 93 -0.04 7.15 -21.04
C PRO A 93 -1.45 6.92 -20.49
N ILE A 94 -1.86 7.76 -19.53
CA ILE A 94 -3.21 7.78 -18.99
C ILE A 94 -3.93 8.98 -19.61
N LEU A 95 -4.99 8.75 -20.39
CA LEU A 95 -5.91 9.78 -20.82
C LEU A 95 -6.94 10.03 -19.71
N ALA A 96 -6.82 11.13 -19.02
CA ALA A 96 -7.63 11.60 -17.88
C ALA A 96 -7.31 13.08 -17.66
N TYR A 97 -7.90 13.76 -16.81
CA TYR A 97 -9.17 13.85 -16.19
C TYR A 97 -10.03 14.86 -16.97
N ASP A 98 -11.21 15.25 -16.46
CA ASP A 98 -11.95 16.36 -17.06
C ASP A 98 -11.32 17.73 -16.75
N VAL A 99 -11.73 18.72 -17.51
CA VAL A 99 -11.32 20.14 -17.40
C VAL A 99 -12.55 21.00 -17.14
N PRO A 100 -12.45 22.24 -16.61
CA PRO A 100 -13.62 23.04 -16.27
C PRO A 100 -14.62 23.21 -17.43
N TRP A 101 -14.15 23.31 -18.67
CA TRP A 101 -14.99 23.42 -19.86
C TRP A 101 -15.49 22.10 -20.46
N GLY A 102 -15.07 20.97 -19.86
CA GLY A 102 -15.46 19.60 -20.22
C GLY A 102 -15.93 18.78 -19.02
N HIS A 103 -16.38 19.41 -17.93
CA HIS A 103 -16.88 18.76 -16.73
C HIS A 103 -18.42 18.70 -16.71
N PRO A 104 -19.02 17.58 -16.33
CA PRO A 104 -18.41 16.25 -16.26
C PRO A 104 -18.19 15.68 -17.67
N VAL A 105 -17.08 14.96 -17.86
CA VAL A 105 -16.62 14.50 -19.18
C VAL A 105 -17.66 13.71 -19.97
N TYR A 106 -18.46 12.85 -19.32
CA TYR A 106 -19.50 12.05 -19.98
C TYR A 106 -20.64 12.89 -20.61
N ARG A 107 -20.73 14.18 -20.29
CA ARG A 107 -21.66 15.14 -20.93
C ARG A 107 -21.01 15.99 -22.04
N HIS A 108 -19.71 15.84 -22.22
CA HIS A 108 -18.91 16.61 -23.18
C HIS A 108 -18.05 15.69 -24.07
N LEU A 109 -18.68 14.61 -24.56
CA LEU A 109 -17.98 13.56 -25.32
C LEU A 109 -17.36 14.05 -26.63
N ASP A 110 -17.90 15.08 -27.23
CA ASP A 110 -17.34 15.75 -28.41
C ASP A 110 -15.96 16.35 -28.12
N LYS A 111 -15.83 17.07 -27.02
CA LYS A 111 -14.56 17.64 -26.55
C LYS A 111 -13.58 16.57 -26.09
N TRP A 112 -14.09 15.55 -25.38
CA TRP A 112 -13.30 14.39 -24.98
C TRP A 112 -12.68 13.67 -26.19
N ARG A 113 -13.49 13.44 -27.26
CA ARG A 113 -13.02 12.83 -28.50
C ARG A 113 -11.95 13.71 -29.18
N ASP A 114 -12.09 15.02 -29.18
CA ASP A 114 -11.10 15.94 -29.79
C ASP A 114 -9.76 15.86 -29.04
N TYR A 115 -9.78 15.87 -27.68
CA TYR A 115 -8.59 15.66 -26.86
C TYR A 115 -7.93 14.30 -27.13
N VAL A 116 -8.68 13.21 -27.09
CA VAL A 116 -8.19 11.86 -27.36
C VAL A 116 -7.55 11.79 -28.76
N ARG A 117 -8.28 12.26 -29.76
CA ARG A 117 -7.82 12.24 -31.15
C ARG A 117 -6.51 13.01 -31.33
N ARG A 118 -6.42 14.25 -30.83
CA ARG A 118 -5.20 15.06 -30.93
C ARG A 118 -4.01 14.41 -30.22
N THR A 119 -4.21 13.96 -29.03
CA THR A 119 -3.15 13.37 -28.20
C THR A 119 -2.65 12.06 -28.79
N VAL A 120 -3.56 11.15 -29.16
CA VAL A 120 -3.18 9.84 -29.70
C VAL A 120 -2.63 9.96 -31.13
N SER A 121 -3.14 10.86 -31.97
CA SER A 121 -2.53 11.12 -33.30
C SER A 121 -1.08 11.58 -33.19
N ARG A 122 -0.74 12.33 -32.14
CA ARG A 122 0.63 12.80 -31.90
C ARG A 122 1.58 11.73 -31.43
N TYR A 123 1.16 10.85 -30.51
CA TYR A 123 2.04 9.91 -29.83
C TYR A 123 1.76 8.44 -30.12
N GLY A 124 0.68 8.08 -30.79
CA GLY A 124 0.22 6.71 -31.00
C GLY A 124 1.18 5.82 -31.80
N LYS A 125 2.08 6.43 -32.63
CA LYS A 125 3.17 5.68 -33.29
C LYS A 125 4.24 5.20 -32.32
N GLN A 126 4.46 5.94 -31.22
CA GLN A 126 5.46 5.63 -30.21
C GLN A 126 4.87 4.82 -29.05
N PHE A 127 3.65 5.18 -28.57
CA PHE A 127 3.00 4.54 -27.45
C PHE A 127 1.83 3.69 -27.93
N ARG A 128 1.97 2.38 -27.79
CA ARG A 128 1.02 1.39 -28.36
C ARG A 128 -0.11 1.01 -27.40
N TYR A 129 -0.05 1.42 -26.11
CA TYR A 129 -1.05 1.16 -25.09
C TYR A 129 -1.50 2.48 -24.46
N TRP A 130 -2.82 2.66 -24.25
CA TRP A 130 -3.41 3.87 -23.69
C TRP A 130 -4.43 3.52 -22.62
N GLU A 131 -4.18 3.94 -21.39
CA GLU A 131 -5.09 3.75 -20.27
C GLU A 131 -6.15 4.85 -20.27
N ILE A 132 -7.43 4.45 -20.17
CA ILE A 132 -8.56 5.38 -20.21
C ILE A 132 -9.07 5.62 -18.80
N TRP A 133 -8.80 6.81 -18.28
CA TRP A 133 -9.10 7.27 -16.93
C TRP A 133 -8.23 6.61 -15.86
N ASN A 134 -8.32 7.16 -14.62
CA ASN A 134 -7.70 6.63 -13.42
C ASN A 134 -8.74 6.49 -12.33
N GLU A 135 -8.85 5.28 -11.74
CA GLU A 135 -9.70 4.99 -10.60
C GLU A 135 -11.14 5.53 -10.71
N ALA A 136 -11.78 5.23 -11.84
CA ALA A 136 -13.13 5.72 -12.16
C ALA A 136 -14.17 5.38 -11.07
N ASN A 137 -13.93 4.36 -10.25
CA ASN A 137 -14.83 3.86 -9.21
C ASN A 137 -14.81 4.64 -7.89
N ILE A 138 -13.94 5.65 -7.73
CA ILE A 138 -13.84 6.44 -6.49
C ILE A 138 -13.85 7.94 -6.74
N ASN A 139 -14.19 8.71 -5.69
CA ASN A 139 -14.06 10.16 -5.65
C ASN A 139 -12.65 10.55 -5.15
N GLU A 140 -11.63 10.45 -6.00
CA GLU A 140 -10.30 10.99 -5.68
C GLU A 140 -10.36 12.53 -5.51
N LYS A 141 -11.21 13.17 -6.30
CA LYS A 141 -11.61 14.58 -6.15
C LYS A 141 -13.14 14.65 -6.14
N PRO A 142 -13.76 15.65 -5.51
CA PRO A 142 -15.20 15.82 -5.56
C PRO A 142 -15.74 15.75 -7.00
N GLY A 143 -16.66 14.82 -7.25
CA GLY A 143 -17.28 14.61 -8.56
C GLY A 143 -16.48 13.80 -9.58
N SER A 144 -15.31 13.24 -9.20
CA SER A 144 -14.49 12.43 -10.12
C SER A 144 -14.92 10.97 -10.25
N LYS A 145 -15.76 10.47 -9.35
CA LYS A 145 -16.35 9.13 -9.48
C LYS A 145 -17.26 9.07 -10.69
N LEU A 146 -17.10 8.04 -11.49
CA LEU A 146 -17.95 7.74 -12.63
C LEU A 146 -18.74 6.46 -12.32
N GLU A 147 -20.06 6.51 -12.47
CA GLU A 147 -20.86 5.29 -12.44
C GLU A 147 -20.54 4.42 -13.68
N PRO A 148 -20.77 3.10 -13.63
CA PRO A 148 -20.36 2.18 -14.70
C PRO A 148 -20.78 2.62 -16.10
N GLU A 149 -22.00 3.11 -16.26
CA GLU A 149 -22.55 3.57 -17.55
C GLU A 149 -21.90 4.88 -18.02
N GLN A 150 -21.56 5.77 -17.09
CA GLN A 150 -20.84 7.02 -17.40
C GLN A 150 -19.41 6.73 -17.84
N TYR A 151 -18.73 5.81 -17.13
CA TYR A 151 -17.40 5.37 -17.54
C TYR A 151 -17.42 4.67 -18.91
N LEU A 152 -18.41 3.83 -19.16
CA LEU A 152 -18.58 3.18 -20.47
C LEU A 152 -18.66 4.18 -21.63
N GLN A 153 -19.39 5.30 -21.46
CA GLN A 153 -19.48 6.35 -22.50
C GLN A 153 -18.11 6.93 -22.84
N ILE A 154 -17.30 7.21 -21.82
CA ILE A 154 -15.95 7.76 -21.96
C ILE A 154 -15.01 6.74 -22.62
N LEU A 155 -15.05 5.49 -22.14
CA LEU A 155 -14.24 4.39 -22.65
C LEU A 155 -14.54 4.13 -24.13
N LYS A 156 -15.84 4.02 -24.49
CA LYS A 156 -16.29 3.84 -25.87
C LYS A 156 -15.83 4.97 -26.78
N ALA A 157 -16.04 6.22 -26.36
CA ALA A 157 -15.64 7.38 -27.12
C ALA A 157 -14.13 7.41 -27.39
N ALA A 158 -13.32 7.07 -26.37
CA ALA A 158 -11.87 7.00 -26.51
C ALA A 158 -11.45 5.83 -27.44
N HIS A 159 -12.02 4.65 -27.25
CA HIS A 159 -11.73 3.48 -28.07
C HIS A 159 -12.00 3.73 -29.55
N GLU A 160 -13.16 4.31 -29.89
CA GLU A 160 -13.53 4.62 -31.27
C GLU A 160 -12.54 5.58 -31.92
N GLU A 161 -12.10 6.65 -31.23
CA GLU A 161 -11.09 7.58 -31.75
C GLU A 161 -9.72 6.91 -31.90
N ILE A 162 -9.28 6.11 -30.91
CA ILE A 162 -8.01 5.42 -30.93
C ILE A 162 -7.95 4.42 -32.10
N LYS A 163 -8.99 3.59 -32.25
CA LYS A 163 -9.04 2.57 -33.31
C LYS A 163 -9.20 3.19 -34.72
N ARG A 164 -9.75 4.40 -34.83
CA ARG A 164 -9.80 5.15 -36.09
C ARG A 164 -8.43 5.65 -36.50
N ILE A 165 -7.56 6.02 -35.51
CA ILE A 165 -6.18 6.47 -35.76
C ILE A 165 -5.32 5.30 -36.19
N ASP A 166 -5.33 4.21 -35.38
CA ASP A 166 -4.59 2.98 -35.65
C ASP A 166 -5.27 1.81 -34.90
N PRO A 167 -5.83 0.80 -35.60
CA PRO A 167 -6.51 -0.33 -34.98
C PRO A 167 -5.59 -1.21 -34.13
N GLU A 168 -4.26 -1.14 -34.33
CA GLU A 168 -3.29 -1.90 -33.54
C GLU A 168 -2.95 -1.27 -32.18
N ILE A 169 -3.34 -0.03 -31.94
CA ILE A 169 -3.19 0.59 -30.61
C ILE A 169 -4.15 -0.08 -29.64
N ARG A 170 -3.64 -0.43 -28.46
CA ARG A 170 -4.36 -1.15 -27.41
C ARG A 170 -4.95 -0.20 -26.38
N VAL A 171 -6.21 -0.40 -26.06
CA VAL A 171 -6.96 0.37 -25.05
C VAL A 171 -6.93 -0.41 -23.73
N VAL A 172 -6.42 0.24 -22.68
CA VAL A 172 -6.34 -0.32 -21.34
C VAL A 172 -7.50 0.23 -20.51
N PHE A 173 -8.24 -0.67 -19.84
CA PHE A 173 -9.33 -0.33 -18.94
C PHE A 173 -8.83 0.57 -17.80
N THR A 174 -9.71 1.38 -17.19
CA THR A 174 -9.31 2.19 -16.02
C THR A 174 -8.70 1.29 -14.94
N GLY A 175 -7.57 1.71 -14.38
CA GLY A 175 -7.07 1.09 -13.16
C GLY A 175 -8.06 1.39 -12.04
N THR A 176 -8.86 0.39 -11.65
CA THR A 176 -9.80 0.60 -10.53
C THR A 176 -9.08 0.65 -9.21
N SER A 177 -9.50 1.55 -8.31
CA SER A 177 -9.03 1.53 -6.91
C SER A 177 -9.49 0.24 -6.23
N GLY A 178 -8.53 -0.61 -5.83
CA GLY A 178 -8.80 -1.98 -5.41
C GLY A 178 -9.19 -2.90 -6.56
N VAL A 179 -9.85 -4.02 -6.19
CA VAL A 179 -10.46 -4.97 -7.13
C VAL A 179 -11.97 -5.02 -6.86
N PRO A 180 -12.72 -3.95 -7.20
CA PRO A 180 -14.15 -3.82 -6.88
C PRO A 180 -15.01 -4.66 -7.84
N ILE A 181 -15.15 -5.94 -7.56
CA ILE A 181 -15.92 -6.89 -8.40
C ILE A 181 -17.31 -6.37 -8.79
N PRO A 182 -18.13 -5.78 -7.88
CA PRO A 182 -19.44 -5.26 -8.26
C PRO A 182 -19.38 -4.16 -9.32
N TYR A 183 -18.42 -3.23 -9.23
CA TYR A 183 -18.24 -2.15 -10.20
C TYR A 183 -17.77 -2.69 -11.55
N ILE A 184 -16.77 -3.56 -11.55
CA ILE A 184 -16.24 -4.19 -12.77
C ILE A 184 -17.34 -5.02 -13.45
N GLU A 185 -18.07 -5.82 -12.69
CA GLU A 185 -19.18 -6.61 -13.24
C GLU A 185 -20.28 -5.74 -13.83
N ALA A 186 -20.62 -4.61 -13.20
CA ALA A 186 -21.58 -3.65 -13.76
C ALA A 186 -21.10 -3.05 -15.09
N CYS A 187 -19.83 -2.66 -15.20
CA CYS A 187 -19.25 -2.23 -16.47
C CYS A 187 -19.34 -3.32 -17.55
N LEU A 188 -19.03 -4.58 -17.20
CA LEU A 188 -19.10 -5.70 -18.15
C LEU A 188 -20.55 -5.98 -18.58
N LYS A 189 -21.51 -5.92 -17.68
CA LYS A 189 -22.95 -6.04 -17.99
C LYS A 189 -23.45 -4.94 -18.92
N ALA A 190 -22.89 -3.73 -18.77
CA ALA A 190 -23.18 -2.60 -19.67
C ALA A 190 -22.51 -2.73 -21.05
N GLY A 191 -21.68 -3.75 -21.30
CA GLY A 191 -21.01 -4.01 -22.58
C GLY A 191 -19.60 -3.45 -22.69
N ALA A 192 -18.93 -3.14 -21.57
CA ALA A 192 -17.57 -2.58 -21.59
C ALA A 192 -16.53 -3.50 -22.24
N ALA A 193 -16.79 -4.83 -22.26
CA ALA A 193 -15.84 -5.81 -22.81
C ALA A 193 -15.44 -5.54 -24.28
N ASP A 194 -16.29 -4.90 -25.08
CA ASP A 194 -16.01 -4.61 -26.49
C ASP A 194 -15.09 -3.39 -26.68
N TRP A 195 -14.86 -2.59 -25.63
CA TRP A 195 -14.22 -1.29 -25.72
C TRP A 195 -12.85 -1.17 -25.02
N PHE A 196 -12.28 -2.27 -24.56
CA PHE A 196 -10.89 -2.33 -24.08
C PHE A 196 -10.17 -3.58 -24.56
N ASP A 197 -8.85 -3.55 -24.64
CA ASP A 197 -8.00 -4.69 -25.01
C ASP A 197 -7.33 -5.33 -23.79
N VAL A 198 -7.12 -4.58 -22.71
CA VAL A 198 -6.43 -5.00 -21.49
C VAL A 198 -7.30 -4.65 -20.27
N MET A 199 -7.54 -5.63 -19.40
CA MET A 199 -8.17 -5.41 -18.09
C MET A 199 -7.14 -4.86 -17.10
N ASN A 200 -7.54 -3.90 -16.25
CA ASN A 200 -6.62 -3.22 -15.36
C ASN A 200 -7.23 -2.95 -13.99
N VAL A 201 -6.43 -3.12 -12.92
CA VAL A 201 -6.81 -2.88 -11.51
C VAL A 201 -5.63 -2.39 -10.69
N HIS A 202 -5.89 -1.72 -9.55
CA HIS A 202 -4.92 -1.26 -8.56
C HIS A 202 -5.10 -2.00 -7.22
N PRO A 203 -4.57 -3.22 -7.06
CA PRO A 203 -4.83 -4.09 -5.91
C PRO A 203 -3.99 -3.67 -4.70
N TYR A 204 -4.21 -2.48 -4.13
CA TYR A 204 -3.51 -2.05 -2.94
C TYR A 204 -3.81 -2.93 -1.72
N LEU A 205 -2.76 -3.50 -1.16
CA LEU A 205 -2.76 -4.27 0.09
C LEU A 205 -1.88 -3.60 1.16
N THR A 206 -2.00 -2.28 1.33
CA THR A 206 -1.15 -1.49 2.24
C THR A 206 -1.12 -2.01 3.68
N HIS A 207 -2.03 -2.91 4.02
CA HIS A 207 -2.24 -3.47 5.34
C HIS A 207 -2.18 -5.00 5.40
N SER A 208 -1.64 -5.64 4.37
CA SER A 208 -1.49 -7.10 4.30
C SER A 208 -0.16 -7.49 3.68
N THR A 209 0.21 -8.75 3.80
CA THR A 209 1.41 -9.28 3.14
C THR A 209 1.16 -9.57 1.65
N PRO A 210 2.21 -9.59 0.82
CA PRO A 210 2.10 -9.80 -0.63
C PRO A 210 1.37 -11.07 -1.04
N GLU A 211 1.41 -12.12 -0.23
CA GLU A 211 0.79 -13.43 -0.51
C GLU A 211 -0.73 -13.34 -0.65
N LYS A 212 -1.34 -12.32 -0.03
CA LYS A 212 -2.77 -12.03 -0.17
C LYS A 212 -3.17 -11.48 -1.55
N MET A 213 -2.20 -11.14 -2.40
CA MET A 213 -2.47 -10.69 -3.78
C MET A 213 -3.26 -11.74 -4.57
N LYS A 214 -2.94 -13.02 -4.42
CA LYS A 214 -3.69 -14.08 -5.10
C LYS A 214 -5.16 -14.09 -4.69
N GLU A 215 -5.44 -14.07 -3.39
CA GLU A 215 -6.81 -14.07 -2.86
C GLU A 215 -7.60 -12.83 -3.34
N LEU A 216 -6.92 -11.69 -3.50
CA LEU A 216 -7.53 -10.44 -3.99
C LEU A 216 -7.80 -10.49 -5.49
N MET A 217 -6.94 -11.15 -6.29
CA MET A 217 -7.05 -11.22 -7.75
C MET A 217 -7.92 -12.38 -8.25
N ASP A 218 -8.02 -13.49 -7.52
CA ASP A 218 -8.81 -14.68 -7.91
C ASP A 218 -10.27 -14.35 -8.29
N PRO A 219 -11.02 -13.48 -7.56
CA PRO A 219 -12.36 -13.07 -7.94
C PRO A 219 -12.43 -12.35 -9.29
N LEU A 220 -11.41 -11.56 -9.65
CA LEU A 220 -11.34 -10.89 -10.95
C LEU A 220 -11.18 -11.93 -12.08
N PHE A 221 -10.23 -12.85 -11.93
CA PHE A 221 -10.02 -13.91 -12.93
C PHE A 221 -11.26 -14.80 -13.08
N ALA A 222 -11.95 -15.11 -11.98
CA ALA A 222 -13.21 -15.84 -12.00
C ALA A 222 -14.31 -15.06 -12.73
N LEU A 223 -14.40 -13.74 -12.51
CA LEU A 223 -15.35 -12.86 -13.20
C LEU A 223 -15.08 -12.82 -14.71
N LEU A 224 -13.83 -12.60 -15.13
CA LEU A 224 -13.46 -12.59 -16.54
C LEU A 224 -13.78 -13.92 -17.22
N LYS A 225 -13.50 -15.04 -16.57
CA LYS A 225 -13.85 -16.38 -17.05
C LYS A 225 -15.37 -16.55 -17.18
N LYS A 226 -16.17 -16.07 -16.21
CA LYS A 226 -17.64 -16.09 -16.23
C LYS A 226 -18.21 -15.40 -17.48
N TYR A 227 -17.59 -14.28 -17.89
CA TYR A 227 -18.00 -13.50 -19.08
C TYR A 227 -17.29 -13.94 -20.38
N GLY A 228 -16.47 -15.01 -20.36
CA GLY A 228 -15.74 -15.50 -21.52
C GLY A 228 -14.61 -14.58 -22.01
N ILE A 229 -14.16 -13.64 -21.17
CA ILE A 229 -13.16 -12.65 -21.51
C ILE A 229 -11.75 -13.24 -21.34
N ARG A 230 -10.97 -13.28 -22.44
CA ARG A 230 -9.61 -13.83 -22.50
C ARG A 230 -8.57 -12.72 -22.74
N LYS A 231 -8.81 -11.51 -22.21
CA LYS A 231 -7.92 -10.38 -22.35
C LYS A 231 -6.83 -10.40 -21.28
N PRO A 232 -5.62 -9.88 -21.55
CA PRO A 232 -4.56 -9.77 -20.55
C PRO A 232 -5.03 -8.92 -19.37
N VAL A 233 -4.49 -9.22 -18.18
CA VAL A 233 -4.73 -8.48 -16.95
C VAL A 233 -3.44 -7.79 -16.53
N TRP A 234 -3.49 -6.46 -16.39
CA TRP A 234 -2.41 -5.65 -15.89
C TRP A 234 -2.72 -5.12 -14.49
N VAL A 235 -1.68 -4.86 -13.73
CA VAL A 235 -1.73 -4.14 -12.47
C VAL A 235 -0.89 -2.88 -12.65
N THR A 236 -1.56 -1.75 -12.88
CA THR A 236 -0.86 -0.53 -13.24
C THR A 236 -0.53 0.38 -12.06
N GLU A 237 -0.95 -0.02 -10.83
CA GLU A 237 -0.63 0.71 -9.61
C GLU A 237 -0.84 -0.18 -8.37
N PHE A 238 0.18 -0.34 -7.54
CA PHE A 238 0.10 -0.93 -6.20
C PHE A 238 1.42 -0.72 -5.46
N SER A 239 1.42 -0.74 -4.14
CA SER A 239 2.64 -0.77 -3.33
C SER A 239 2.36 -0.71 -1.83
N TRP A 240 3.42 -0.60 -1.03
CA TRP A 240 3.41 -0.33 0.42
C TRP A 240 4.21 0.93 0.71
N PRO A 241 3.63 1.93 1.42
CA PRO A 241 4.36 3.14 1.80
C PRO A 241 5.27 2.89 3.01
N THR A 242 6.34 3.68 3.14
CA THR A 242 7.30 3.58 4.25
C THR A 242 7.20 4.73 5.25
N HIS A 243 6.11 5.48 5.23
CA HIS A 243 5.90 6.60 6.15
C HIS A 243 5.78 6.13 7.60
N ARG A 244 6.22 6.97 8.52
CA ARG A 244 6.08 6.77 9.96
C ARG A 244 5.43 8.00 10.57
N PHE A 245 4.38 7.79 11.35
CA PHE A 245 3.82 8.83 12.20
C PHE A 245 4.44 8.71 13.59
N PRO A 246 5.00 9.80 14.16
CA PRO A 246 5.40 9.76 15.56
C PRO A 246 4.16 9.54 16.43
N PRO A 247 4.27 8.77 17.51
CA PRO A 247 3.17 8.59 18.45
C PRO A 247 2.82 9.91 19.13
N ILE A 248 1.55 10.10 19.49
CA ILE A 248 1.15 11.24 20.32
C ILE A 248 1.72 11.07 21.73
N LEU A 249 1.71 9.84 22.27
CA LEU A 249 2.34 9.52 23.55
C LEU A 249 3.87 9.55 23.46
N ARG A 250 4.43 10.74 23.24
CA ARG A 250 5.88 11.01 23.30
C ARG A 250 6.35 11.17 24.74
N PRO A 251 7.66 11.20 25.02
CA PRO A 251 8.20 11.33 26.38
C PRO A 251 7.58 12.50 27.19
N GLU A 252 7.37 13.65 26.55
CA GLU A 252 6.79 14.84 27.21
C GLU A 252 5.33 14.62 27.58
N VAL A 253 4.56 13.94 26.72
CA VAL A 253 3.15 13.63 26.94
C VAL A 253 3.00 12.55 28.02
N LEU A 254 3.85 11.51 27.97
CA LEU A 254 3.89 10.48 29.00
C LEU A 254 4.24 11.07 30.36
N ARG A 255 5.23 11.99 30.45
CA ARG A 255 5.55 12.70 31.69
C ARG A 255 4.36 13.51 32.23
N ALA A 256 3.65 14.21 31.35
CA ALA A 256 2.45 14.96 31.75
C ALA A 256 1.35 14.03 32.26
N ALA A 257 1.11 12.92 31.58
CA ALA A 257 0.11 11.93 32.00
C ALA A 257 0.46 11.26 33.34
N LEU A 258 1.72 10.91 33.56
CA LEU A 258 2.18 10.23 34.78
C LEU A 258 2.10 11.13 36.01
N LYS A 259 2.12 12.46 35.88
CA LYS A 259 1.92 13.40 37.02
C LYS A 259 0.58 13.20 37.71
N GLU A 260 -0.45 12.78 36.99
CA GLU A 260 -1.78 12.51 37.59
C GLU A 260 -1.76 11.31 38.56
N PHE A 261 -0.68 10.53 38.55
CA PHE A 261 -0.44 9.39 39.43
C PHE A 261 0.76 9.60 40.38
N ASN A 262 1.33 10.80 40.42
CA ASN A 262 2.58 11.12 41.15
C ASN A 262 3.76 10.22 40.72
N LEU A 263 3.84 9.87 39.43
CA LEU A 263 4.89 9.02 38.86
C LEU A 263 5.72 9.80 37.83
N THR A 264 6.95 9.30 37.58
CA THR A 264 7.80 9.75 36.47
C THR A 264 8.32 8.54 35.72
N PRO A 265 8.73 8.67 34.45
CA PRO A 265 9.32 7.55 33.71
C PRO A 265 10.58 6.98 34.34
N GLU A 266 11.35 7.82 35.05
CA GLU A 266 12.62 7.43 35.70
C GLU A 266 12.40 6.56 36.93
N THR A 267 11.30 6.75 37.65
CA THR A 267 11.00 6.05 38.90
C THR A 267 10.05 4.87 38.74
N ALA A 268 9.13 4.95 37.77
CA ALA A 268 8.12 3.93 37.55
C ALA A 268 8.65 2.74 36.75
N GLY A 269 8.40 1.53 37.26
CA GLY A 269 8.59 0.30 36.48
C GLY A 269 7.51 0.11 35.44
N LEU A 270 7.87 -0.24 34.23
CA LEU A 270 6.99 -0.56 33.13
C LEU A 270 7.07 -2.05 32.77
N ALA A 271 5.94 -2.73 32.77
CA ALA A 271 5.77 -4.03 32.15
C ALA A 271 5.13 -3.86 30.75
N ILE A 272 5.64 -4.59 29.78
CA ILE A 272 5.07 -4.63 28.44
C ILE A 272 4.80 -6.06 28.03
N ILE A 273 3.58 -6.34 27.57
CA ILE A 273 3.25 -7.64 27.01
C ILE A 273 3.65 -7.63 25.55
N ARG A 274 4.72 -8.37 25.24
CA ARG A 274 5.12 -8.64 23.87
C ARG A 274 4.74 -10.05 23.49
N ASN A 275 3.72 -10.15 22.66
CA ASN A 275 3.39 -11.38 21.99
C ASN A 275 3.65 -11.18 20.49
N ARG A 276 4.81 -11.67 20.02
CA ARG A 276 5.22 -11.57 18.60
C ARG A 276 4.17 -12.16 17.66
N ASP A 277 3.46 -13.18 18.11
CA ASP A 277 2.37 -13.78 17.34
C ASP A 277 1.16 -12.85 17.22
N LEU A 278 0.95 -11.92 18.19
CA LEU A 278 -0.07 -10.87 18.13
C LEU A 278 0.41 -9.61 17.43
N GLU A 279 1.71 -9.35 17.40
CA GLU A 279 2.30 -8.20 16.71
C GLU A 279 2.12 -8.33 15.20
N GLY A 280 2.28 -9.53 14.62
CA GLY A 280 1.88 -9.83 13.24
C GLY A 280 0.37 -9.72 12.98
N PHE A 281 -0.41 -9.55 14.04
CA PHE A 281 -1.87 -9.55 14.03
C PHE A 281 -2.53 -8.26 13.54
N ARG A 282 -1.79 -7.21 13.34
CA ARG A 282 -2.33 -6.07 12.58
C ARG A 282 -2.77 -6.47 11.18
N GLY A 283 -2.43 -7.70 10.77
CA GLY A 283 -2.89 -8.30 9.50
C GLY A 283 -2.48 -7.49 8.27
N LYS A 284 -1.55 -6.54 8.41
CA LYS A 284 -1.54 -5.37 7.57
C LYS A 284 -0.13 -4.85 7.26
N GLY A 285 0.90 -5.67 7.43
CA GLY A 285 2.27 -5.31 7.02
C GLY A 285 2.88 -4.09 7.72
N THR A 286 2.29 -3.68 8.86
CA THR A 286 2.80 -2.57 9.65
C THR A 286 3.37 -3.10 10.95
N GLU A 287 4.62 -2.77 11.26
CA GLU A 287 5.22 -3.10 12.55
C GLU A 287 4.53 -2.32 13.68
N PRO A 288 4.26 -2.96 14.83
CA PRO A 288 3.82 -2.25 16.02
C PRO A 288 4.89 -1.25 16.44
N GLN A 289 4.49 0.00 16.63
CA GLN A 289 5.42 1.00 17.13
C GLN A 289 5.45 0.96 18.64
N ASP A 290 6.62 0.65 19.21
CA ASP A 290 6.83 0.74 20.64
C ASP A 290 7.08 2.19 21.05
N TYR A 291 6.01 2.88 21.40
CA TYR A 291 6.04 4.28 21.84
C TYR A 291 6.66 4.47 23.24
N THR A 292 7.02 3.39 23.94
CA THR A 292 7.68 3.42 25.25
C THR A 292 9.17 3.18 25.16
N ALA A 293 9.70 2.82 23.99
CA ALA A 293 11.11 2.55 23.79
C ALA A 293 11.97 3.78 24.12
N GLY A 294 13.00 3.57 24.95
CA GLY A 294 13.91 4.64 25.39
C GLY A 294 13.33 5.64 26.40
N VAL A 295 12.07 5.48 26.82
CA VAL A 295 11.41 6.40 27.77
C VAL A 295 11.56 5.91 29.24
N PHE A 296 11.44 4.61 29.47
CA PHE A 296 11.45 4.00 30.78
C PHE A 296 12.72 3.19 31.03
N PRO A 297 13.62 3.62 31.95
CA PRO A 297 14.83 2.86 32.27
C PRO A 297 14.54 1.51 32.92
N LYS A 298 13.51 1.46 33.80
CA LYS A 298 13.09 0.24 34.47
C LYS A 298 11.95 -0.41 33.69
N ARG A 299 12.29 -1.36 32.82
CA ARG A 299 11.36 -1.98 31.87
C ARG A 299 11.57 -3.49 31.78
N ILE A 300 10.46 -4.24 31.75
CA ILE A 300 10.48 -5.70 31.52
C ILE A 300 9.49 -6.08 30.43
N GLU A 301 9.79 -7.18 29.75
CA GLU A 301 8.84 -7.88 28.88
C GLU A 301 8.22 -9.05 29.64
N ILE A 302 6.89 -9.19 29.52
CA ILE A 302 6.14 -10.24 30.20
C ILE A 302 5.22 -10.96 29.22
N SER A 303 4.79 -12.17 29.56
CA SER A 303 3.71 -12.89 28.88
C SER A 303 2.34 -12.50 29.47
N TYR A 304 1.27 -12.95 28.83
CA TYR A 304 -0.08 -12.80 29.40
C TYR A 304 -0.28 -13.60 30.69
N GLU A 305 0.41 -14.74 30.84
CA GLU A 305 0.37 -15.59 32.01
C GLU A 305 0.97 -14.91 33.25
N ASP A 306 2.00 -14.09 33.05
CA ASP A 306 2.71 -13.38 34.13
C ASP A 306 1.84 -12.26 34.76
N LEU A 307 0.73 -11.85 34.13
CA LEU A 307 -0.20 -10.86 34.70
C LEU A 307 -0.74 -11.24 36.09
N LYS A 308 -0.92 -12.53 36.34
CA LYS A 308 -1.44 -13.04 37.63
C LYS A 308 -0.52 -12.73 38.81
N THR A 309 0.77 -12.70 38.56
CA THR A 309 1.82 -12.54 39.58
C THR A 309 2.55 -11.21 39.51
N LEU A 310 2.18 -10.35 38.55
CA LEU A 310 2.84 -9.06 38.36
C LEU A 310 2.66 -8.16 39.59
N ASP A 311 3.79 -7.78 40.20
CA ASP A 311 3.80 -6.86 41.34
C ASP A 311 3.55 -5.42 40.91
N VAL A 312 2.35 -4.91 41.23
CA VAL A 312 1.92 -3.54 40.88
C VAL A 312 2.79 -2.46 41.57
N LYS A 313 3.39 -2.77 42.76
CA LYS A 313 4.27 -1.80 43.43
C LYS A 313 5.60 -1.65 42.69
N GLN A 314 6.10 -2.72 42.13
CA GLN A 314 7.35 -2.74 41.38
C GLN A 314 7.15 -2.26 39.92
N TYR A 315 6.04 -2.65 39.30
CA TYR A 315 5.65 -2.32 37.94
C TYR A 315 4.23 -1.73 37.93
N PRO A 316 4.09 -0.46 38.34
CA PRO A 316 2.78 0.20 38.34
C PRO A 316 2.24 0.48 36.92
N LEU A 317 3.06 0.39 35.90
CA LEU A 317 2.68 0.68 34.52
C LEU A 317 2.68 -0.61 33.68
N LEU A 318 1.64 -0.76 32.85
CA LEU A 318 1.48 -1.90 31.95
C LEU A 318 1.04 -1.46 30.56
N VAL A 319 1.79 -1.88 29.53
CA VAL A 319 1.33 -1.89 28.15
C VAL A 319 0.73 -3.26 27.85
N PRO A 320 -0.60 -3.41 27.81
CA PRO A 320 -1.25 -4.72 27.66
C PRO A 320 -1.17 -5.24 26.22
N THR A 321 -1.02 -4.36 25.24
CA THR A 321 -0.85 -4.70 23.84
C THR A 321 -0.40 -3.47 23.05
N LEU A 322 0.34 -3.69 21.97
CA LEU A 322 0.69 -2.64 20.98
C LEU A 322 -0.32 -2.57 19.82
N THR A 323 -1.45 -3.26 19.93
CA THR A 323 -2.50 -3.32 18.91
C THR A 323 -3.87 -3.03 19.51
N GLN A 324 -4.93 -2.98 18.70
CA GLN A 324 -6.32 -2.92 19.19
C GLN A 324 -6.87 -4.29 19.62
N ALA A 325 -6.12 -5.37 19.40
CA ALA A 325 -6.52 -6.73 19.75
C ALA A 325 -5.95 -7.14 21.09
N PHE A 326 -6.75 -7.83 21.89
CA PHE A 326 -6.35 -8.36 23.18
C PHE A 326 -7.02 -9.71 23.44
N PRO A 327 -6.30 -10.76 23.93
CA PRO A 327 -6.89 -12.05 24.24
C PRO A 327 -7.84 -11.97 25.45
N ARG A 328 -9.13 -12.06 25.21
CA ARG A 328 -10.18 -11.91 26.24
C ARG A 328 -10.05 -12.84 27.43
N LYS A 329 -9.46 -14.01 27.27
CA LYS A 329 -9.24 -14.93 28.40
C LYS A 329 -8.42 -14.34 29.55
N TYR A 330 -7.68 -13.23 29.30
CA TYR A 330 -6.85 -12.54 30.29
C TYR A 330 -7.46 -11.21 30.77
N ILE A 331 -8.72 -10.94 30.44
CA ILE A 331 -9.38 -9.68 30.82
C ILE A 331 -9.50 -9.52 32.34
N ARG A 332 -9.79 -10.62 33.05
CA ARG A 332 -9.89 -10.57 34.53
C ARG A 332 -8.57 -10.13 35.15
N GLU A 333 -7.47 -10.61 34.65
CA GLU A 333 -6.12 -10.25 35.09
C GLU A 333 -5.83 -8.77 34.89
N ILE A 334 -6.29 -8.18 33.77
CA ILE A 334 -6.17 -6.74 33.51
C ILE A 334 -7.02 -5.93 34.48
N VAL A 335 -8.27 -6.29 34.70
CA VAL A 335 -9.17 -5.60 35.66
C VAL A 335 -8.61 -5.71 37.09
N ASP A 336 -8.13 -6.88 37.50
CA ASP A 336 -7.52 -7.08 38.81
C ASP A 336 -6.21 -6.30 38.98
N TYR A 337 -5.41 -6.17 37.92
CA TYR A 337 -4.21 -5.33 37.93
C TYR A 337 -4.58 -3.86 38.19
N VAL A 338 -5.58 -3.32 37.48
CA VAL A 338 -6.05 -1.94 37.67
C VAL A 338 -6.71 -1.76 39.04
N ARG A 339 -7.46 -2.76 39.55
CA ARG A 339 -8.05 -2.74 40.89
C ARG A 339 -6.98 -2.64 41.99
N ARG A 340 -5.82 -3.23 41.79
CA ARG A 340 -4.68 -3.17 42.71
C ARG A 340 -3.86 -1.88 42.59
N GLY A 341 -4.25 -0.94 41.74
CA GLY A 341 -3.58 0.34 41.54
C GLY A 341 -2.71 0.42 40.28
N GLY A 342 -2.75 -0.58 39.42
CA GLY A 342 -2.02 -0.60 38.16
C GLY A 342 -2.58 0.39 37.15
N ILE A 343 -1.70 0.93 36.31
CA ILE A 343 -2.02 1.94 35.28
C ILE A 343 -1.72 1.32 33.91
N LEU A 344 -2.75 1.28 33.06
CA LEU A 344 -2.60 0.84 31.68
C LEU A 344 -2.09 1.98 30.81
N ILE A 345 -1.23 1.67 29.85
CA ILE A 345 -0.83 2.62 28.80
C ILE A 345 -1.20 2.03 27.45
N HIS A 346 -2.00 2.76 26.69
CA HIS A 346 -2.42 2.35 25.35
C HIS A 346 -2.27 3.49 24.35
N SER A 347 -1.71 3.19 23.20
CA SER A 347 -1.68 4.10 22.05
C SER A 347 -2.03 3.33 20.79
N PHE A 348 -2.52 4.04 19.78
CA PHE A 348 -2.87 3.49 18.50
C PHE A 348 -4.25 2.83 18.42
N GLY A 349 -5.26 3.66 18.36
CA GLY A 349 -6.65 3.25 18.15
C GLY A 349 -7.35 2.82 19.44
N LEU A 350 -8.45 2.10 19.32
CA LEU A 350 -9.31 1.79 20.44
C LEU A 350 -8.73 0.66 21.30
N PRO A 351 -8.55 0.88 22.60
CA PRO A 351 -8.12 -0.18 23.51
C PRO A 351 -9.16 -1.31 23.57
N PHE A 352 -8.70 -2.56 23.55
CA PHE A 352 -9.55 -3.75 23.65
C PHE A 352 -10.68 -3.84 22.61
N TYR A 353 -10.49 -3.25 21.43
CA TYR A 353 -11.51 -3.19 20.37
C TYR A 353 -11.81 -4.54 19.74
N CYS A 354 -10.82 -5.43 19.66
CA CYS A 354 -10.96 -6.76 19.10
C CYS A 354 -10.50 -7.82 20.09
N ASP A 355 -11.13 -9.00 20.03
CA ASP A 355 -10.63 -10.19 20.69
C ASP A 355 -9.54 -10.88 19.84
N ALA A 356 -8.67 -11.64 20.50
CA ALA A 356 -7.69 -12.49 19.85
C ALA A 356 -7.81 -13.93 20.40
N LYS A 357 -7.99 -14.90 19.48
CA LYS A 357 -8.04 -16.33 19.82
C LYS A 357 -7.08 -17.11 18.95
N ARG A 358 -6.50 -18.19 19.51
CA ARG A 358 -5.73 -19.13 18.70
C ARG A 358 -6.67 -20.07 17.96
N ASP A 359 -6.40 -20.29 16.68
CA ASP A 359 -7.09 -21.32 15.90
C ASP A 359 -6.55 -22.74 16.22
N GLY A 360 -7.10 -23.76 15.57
CA GLY A 360 -6.69 -25.16 15.76
C GLY A 360 -5.21 -25.45 15.44
N ASN A 361 -4.55 -24.56 14.70
CA ASN A 361 -3.12 -24.63 14.36
C ASN A 361 -2.24 -23.78 15.30
N GLY A 362 -2.80 -23.22 16.37
CA GLY A 362 -2.09 -22.35 17.30
C GLY A 362 -1.82 -20.93 16.80
N VAL A 363 -2.35 -20.55 15.64
CA VAL A 363 -2.22 -19.23 15.06
C VAL A 363 -3.26 -18.29 15.66
N TRP A 364 -2.82 -17.11 16.08
CA TRP A 364 -3.73 -16.09 16.58
C TRP A 364 -4.62 -15.53 15.48
N LYS A 365 -5.92 -15.40 15.74
CA LYS A 365 -6.89 -14.76 14.86
C LYS A 365 -7.69 -13.71 15.58
N GLN A 366 -7.86 -12.58 14.93
CA GLN A 366 -8.73 -11.52 15.37
C GLN A 366 -10.20 -11.94 15.17
N ILE A 367 -10.99 -11.75 16.20
CA ILE A 367 -12.44 -11.91 16.13
C ILE A 367 -13.07 -10.51 16.15
N PRO A 368 -14.05 -10.25 15.25
CA PRO A 368 -14.72 -8.95 15.23
C PRO A 368 -15.32 -8.58 16.58
N ALA A 369 -15.40 -7.28 16.78
CA ALA A 369 -15.77 -6.56 17.98
C ALA A 369 -16.61 -7.35 18.97
N PRO A 370 -16.14 -7.45 20.17
CA PRO A 370 -16.86 -8.12 21.22
C PRO A 370 -17.80 -7.20 21.98
N GLU A 371 -18.51 -7.83 22.88
CA GLU A 371 -19.30 -7.15 23.90
C GLU A 371 -18.50 -6.03 24.58
N LYS A 372 -19.12 -4.87 24.74
CA LYS A 372 -18.55 -3.70 25.39
C LYS A 372 -18.32 -3.88 26.91
N SER A 373 -18.49 -5.10 27.46
CA SER A 373 -18.43 -5.36 28.90
C SER A 373 -17.09 -4.97 29.54
N ILE A 374 -15.96 -5.23 28.88
CA ILE A 374 -14.64 -4.86 29.43
C ILE A 374 -14.50 -3.34 29.61
N LEU A 375 -15.12 -2.54 28.77
CA LEU A 375 -15.07 -1.08 28.92
C LEU A 375 -15.79 -0.63 30.19
N GLN A 376 -16.88 -1.30 30.54
CA GLN A 376 -17.61 -1.07 31.79
C GLN A 376 -16.79 -1.53 33.00
N ASP A 377 -16.18 -2.71 32.91
CA ASP A 377 -15.35 -3.27 33.98
C ASP A 377 -14.10 -2.42 34.26
N LEU A 378 -13.57 -1.72 33.25
CA LEU A 378 -12.44 -0.78 33.36
C LEU A 378 -12.86 0.67 33.52
N HIS A 379 -14.16 1.00 33.59
CA HIS A 379 -14.72 2.35 33.68
C HIS A 379 -14.25 3.30 32.56
N ILE A 380 -13.86 2.77 31.42
CA ILE A 380 -13.44 3.53 30.24
C ILE A 380 -14.50 3.48 29.15
N ASN A 381 -14.53 4.49 28.29
CA ASN A 381 -15.39 4.48 27.12
C ASN A 381 -14.77 5.26 25.97
N TYR A 382 -15.29 5.04 24.77
CA TYR A 382 -14.91 5.77 23.56
C TYR A 382 -16.12 5.97 22.65
N LEU A 383 -16.05 7.01 21.82
CA LEU A 383 -17.00 7.30 20.74
C LEU A 383 -16.33 7.07 19.38
N THR A 384 -17.13 6.68 18.40
CA THR A 384 -16.68 6.42 17.03
C THR A 384 -17.65 6.98 16.00
N THR A 385 -17.13 7.37 14.82
CA THR A 385 -17.98 7.88 13.74
C THR A 385 -19.00 6.85 13.25
N TRP A 386 -18.66 5.57 13.29
CA TRP A 386 -19.50 4.49 12.77
C TRP A 386 -20.55 3.96 13.74
N ASN A 387 -20.34 4.08 15.06
CA ASN A 387 -21.31 3.64 16.07
C ASN A 387 -22.10 4.78 16.69
N ASP A 388 -21.44 5.93 16.92
CA ASP A 388 -21.99 7.00 17.77
C ASP A 388 -22.37 8.24 16.93
N LYS A 389 -22.19 8.17 15.61
CA LYS A 389 -22.50 9.25 14.65
C LYS A 389 -21.82 10.58 14.95
N VAL A 390 -20.67 10.55 15.64
CA VAL A 390 -19.84 11.74 15.85
C VAL A 390 -19.03 12.05 14.60
N PRO A 391 -18.71 13.33 14.30
CA PRO A 391 -17.92 13.68 13.13
C PRO A 391 -16.47 13.20 13.27
N GLY A 392 -15.88 12.73 12.17
CA GLY A 392 -14.46 12.35 12.09
C GLY A 392 -13.56 13.45 11.55
N GLY A 393 -12.25 13.24 11.66
CA GLY A 393 -11.24 14.19 11.17
C GLY A 393 -11.12 15.44 12.04
N GLY A 394 -10.48 16.48 11.49
CA GLY A 394 -10.22 17.73 12.22
C GLY A 394 -8.77 17.89 12.69
N THR A 395 -8.53 18.86 13.56
CA THR A 395 -7.22 19.18 14.13
C THR A 395 -7.09 18.69 15.56
N ILE A 396 -5.89 18.21 15.91
CA ILE A 396 -5.57 17.80 17.27
C ILE A 396 -4.78 18.92 17.94
N LYS A 397 -5.26 19.38 19.10
CA LYS A 397 -4.65 20.48 19.87
C LYS A 397 -4.49 20.06 21.35
N PRO A 398 -3.48 20.58 22.08
CA PRO A 398 -3.44 20.42 23.53
C PRO A 398 -4.75 20.89 24.17
N ALA A 399 -5.21 20.17 25.17
CA ALA A 399 -6.39 20.56 25.93
C ALA A 399 -6.12 21.88 26.71
N PRO A 400 -7.15 22.68 27.02
CA PRO A 400 -6.97 23.91 27.78
C PRO A 400 -6.19 23.70 29.07
N GLY A 401 -5.19 24.56 29.32
CA GLY A 401 -4.29 24.43 30.46
C GLY A 401 -3.12 23.47 30.32
N GLN A 402 -3.10 22.62 29.29
CA GLN A 402 -2.01 21.69 29.02
C GLN A 402 -0.87 22.37 28.23
N LYS A 403 0.34 22.31 28.76
CA LYS A 403 1.58 22.80 28.09
C LYS A 403 2.26 21.65 27.35
N LEU A 404 1.62 21.17 26.28
CA LEU A 404 2.07 20.01 25.48
C LEU A 404 2.48 20.44 24.07
N PRO A 405 3.40 19.67 23.42
CA PRO A 405 3.83 19.96 22.05
C PRO A 405 2.68 19.89 21.05
N ALA A 406 2.75 20.73 20.02
CA ALA A 406 1.79 20.66 18.91
C ALA A 406 1.83 19.27 18.22
N VAL A 407 0.66 18.76 17.85
CA VAL A 407 0.49 17.52 17.08
C VAL A 407 0.27 17.87 15.62
N ARG A 408 1.07 17.28 14.72
CA ARG A 408 0.95 17.48 13.26
C ARG A 408 0.12 16.41 12.57
N GLN A 409 -0.54 15.55 13.32
CA GLN A 409 -1.40 14.49 12.79
C GLN A 409 -2.80 15.04 12.54
N ARG A 410 -3.46 14.51 11.53
CA ARG A 410 -4.89 14.71 11.31
C ARG A 410 -5.66 13.87 12.33
N GLY A 411 -6.76 14.39 12.83
CA GLY A 411 -7.68 13.66 13.69
C GLY A 411 -8.26 12.43 12.99
N SER A 412 -8.55 11.41 13.77
CA SER A 412 -9.16 10.16 13.30
C SER A 412 -10.67 10.12 13.56
N ASP A 413 -11.23 8.94 13.53
CA ASP A 413 -12.66 8.68 13.68
C ASP A 413 -13.03 8.21 15.11
N ARG A 414 -12.18 8.54 16.11
CA ARG A 414 -12.25 7.97 17.47
C ARG A 414 -11.97 9.02 18.52
N TYR A 415 -12.69 8.90 19.66
CA TYR A 415 -12.58 9.82 20.78
C TYR A 415 -12.69 9.07 22.11
N LEU A 416 -12.03 9.55 23.16
CA LEU A 416 -12.26 9.10 24.53
C LEU A 416 -13.57 9.67 25.06
N SER A 417 -14.21 8.94 25.96
CA SER A 417 -15.49 9.33 26.56
C SER A 417 -15.54 9.00 28.06
N ALA A 418 -16.23 9.82 28.79
CA ALA A 418 -16.49 9.66 30.24
C ALA A 418 -17.71 8.77 30.55
N GLY A 419 -18.33 8.15 29.53
CA GLY A 419 -19.64 7.50 29.66
C GLY A 419 -19.74 6.32 30.64
N ASN A 420 -18.59 5.69 31.03
CA ASN A 420 -18.56 4.59 31.98
C ASN A 420 -17.90 4.94 33.31
N LEU A 421 -17.54 6.21 33.55
CA LEU A 421 -16.92 6.61 34.80
C LEU A 421 -17.90 6.43 35.97
N LYS A 422 -17.38 5.96 37.10
CA LYS A 422 -18.12 5.90 38.37
C LYS A 422 -17.83 7.13 39.23
N PRO A 423 -18.64 7.40 40.28
CA PRO A 423 -18.36 8.48 41.21
C PRO A 423 -16.94 8.38 41.79
N GLY A 424 -16.18 9.46 41.68
CA GLY A 424 -14.77 9.53 42.09
C GLY A 424 -13.76 9.32 40.94
N ASP A 425 -14.19 8.75 39.84
CA ASP A 425 -13.33 8.58 38.65
C ASP A 425 -13.31 9.84 37.79
N ARG A 426 -12.24 10.06 37.02
CA ARG A 426 -12.10 11.22 36.15
C ARG A 426 -11.46 10.84 34.82
N LEU A 427 -11.85 11.54 33.75
CA LEU A 427 -11.13 11.62 32.48
C LEU A 427 -10.50 13.00 32.36
N ILE A 428 -9.18 13.07 32.29
CA ILE A 428 -8.39 14.28 32.15
C ILE A 428 -7.89 14.36 30.71
N PRO A 429 -8.41 15.29 29.88
CA PRO A 429 -7.95 15.44 28.51
C PRO A 429 -6.51 15.96 28.45
N LEU A 430 -5.70 15.37 27.61
CA LEU A 430 -4.36 15.87 27.23
C LEU A 430 -4.40 16.54 25.85
N TYR A 431 -5.03 15.90 24.88
CA TYR A 431 -5.31 16.46 23.56
C TYR A 431 -6.77 16.32 23.21
N LEU A 432 -7.30 17.37 22.61
CA LEU A 432 -8.63 17.42 22.02
C LEU A 432 -8.52 17.36 20.50
N GLN A 433 -9.41 16.62 19.89
CA GLN A 433 -9.67 16.71 18.45
C GLN A 433 -10.87 17.63 18.23
N GLU A 434 -10.65 18.67 17.44
CA GLU A 434 -11.61 19.69 17.12
C GLU A 434 -12.02 19.61 15.66
N ASN A 435 -13.30 19.51 15.42
CA ASN A 435 -13.95 19.61 14.13
C ASN A 435 -14.96 20.78 14.20
N LYS A 436 -15.54 21.19 13.07
CA LYS A 436 -16.41 22.35 12.94
C LYS A 436 -17.47 22.45 14.04
N ASP A 437 -18.09 21.34 14.41
CA ASP A 437 -19.25 21.29 15.33
C ASP A 437 -19.05 20.28 16.48
N PHE A 438 -17.83 19.75 16.66
CA PHE A 438 -17.58 18.72 17.66
C PHE A 438 -16.15 18.79 18.19
N CYS A 439 -16.01 18.67 19.52
CA CYS A 439 -14.73 18.67 20.19
C CYS A 439 -14.73 17.61 21.30
N ALA A 440 -13.77 16.68 21.26
CA ALA A 440 -13.67 15.63 22.26
C ALA A 440 -12.23 15.14 22.45
N PRO A 441 -11.88 14.51 23.60
CA PRO A 441 -10.55 14.02 23.86
C PRO A 441 -10.17 12.87 22.91
N VAL A 442 -8.94 12.91 22.37
CA VAL A 442 -8.32 11.80 21.65
C VAL A 442 -7.17 11.19 22.43
N THR A 443 -6.55 11.98 23.31
CA THR A 443 -5.53 11.53 24.25
C THR A 443 -5.86 12.06 25.63
N GLY A 444 -5.78 11.19 26.64
CA GLY A 444 -6.15 11.58 28.00
C GLY A 444 -5.76 10.54 29.04
N VAL A 445 -6.08 10.86 30.28
CA VAL A 445 -5.80 10.05 31.45
C VAL A 445 -7.11 9.74 32.18
N TYR A 446 -7.42 8.47 32.32
CA TYR A 446 -8.44 7.99 33.26
C TYR A 446 -7.78 7.75 34.61
N THR A 447 -8.28 8.40 35.66
CA THR A 447 -7.89 8.12 37.05
C THR A 447 -9.07 7.52 37.78
N PHE A 448 -8.86 6.42 38.52
CA PHE A 448 -9.92 5.70 39.21
C PHE A 448 -9.78 5.85 40.72
N ASN A 449 -10.84 6.23 41.37
CA ASN A 449 -10.96 6.38 42.82
C ASN A 449 -12.25 5.74 43.38
N SER A 450 -12.84 4.83 42.61
CA SER A 450 -14.03 4.05 42.98
C SER A 450 -13.64 2.65 43.50
N ASP A 451 -14.18 1.60 42.90
CA ASP A 451 -13.78 0.20 43.13
C ASP A 451 -12.47 -0.20 42.38
N LEU A 452 -12.07 0.60 41.42
CA LEU A 452 -10.73 0.59 40.86
C LEU A 452 -9.84 1.64 41.51
N LYS A 453 -8.50 1.39 41.55
CA LYS A 453 -7.54 2.30 42.23
C LYS A 453 -6.43 2.79 41.31
N GLY A 454 -6.32 2.25 40.14
CA GLY A 454 -5.31 2.62 39.14
C GLY A 454 -5.83 3.63 38.11
N GLY A 455 -5.51 3.37 36.87
CA GLY A 455 -5.93 4.24 35.77
C GLY A 455 -5.57 3.73 34.40
N MET A 456 -5.74 4.63 33.42
CA MET A 456 -5.33 4.37 32.05
C MET A 456 -4.86 5.65 31.36
N ILE A 457 -3.70 5.63 30.77
CA ILE A 457 -3.22 6.64 29.82
C ILE A 457 -3.57 6.12 28.44
N ALA A 458 -4.43 6.82 27.71
CA ALA A 458 -4.92 6.37 26.41
C ALA A 458 -4.75 7.44 25.33
N ASP A 459 -4.30 6.99 24.17
CA ASP A 459 -4.32 7.71 22.91
C ASP A 459 -5.09 6.86 21.88
N VAL A 460 -6.29 7.30 21.51
CA VAL A 460 -7.15 6.57 20.57
C VAL A 460 -7.02 7.06 19.14
N ASN A 461 -6.16 8.06 18.89
CA ASN A 461 -5.92 8.48 17.53
C ASN A 461 -5.33 7.32 16.72
N PHE A 462 -5.96 7.05 15.59
CA PHE A 462 -5.56 5.96 14.72
C PHE A 462 -4.76 6.51 13.54
N TRP A 463 -3.48 6.25 13.51
CA TRP A 463 -2.64 6.47 12.34
C TRP A 463 -2.13 5.14 11.82
N GLN A 464 -2.06 5.02 10.51
CA GLN A 464 -1.48 3.85 9.89
C GLN A 464 -0.02 4.16 9.55
N ASN A 465 0.91 3.54 10.24
CA ASN A 465 2.29 3.51 9.79
C ASN A 465 2.39 2.61 8.55
N GLY A 466 3.20 3.04 7.60
CA GLY A 466 3.65 2.20 6.52
C GLY A 466 4.59 1.09 7.01
N THR A 467 5.13 0.35 6.08
CA THR A 467 6.20 -0.63 6.32
C THR A 467 7.54 0.07 6.64
N SER A 468 8.56 -0.67 7.08
CA SER A 468 9.94 -0.18 6.99
C SER A 468 10.45 -0.25 5.55
N GLN A 469 11.57 0.45 5.24
CA GLN A 469 12.22 0.32 3.92
C GLN A 469 12.67 -1.12 3.67
N GLU A 470 13.17 -1.81 4.69
CA GLU A 470 13.53 -3.22 4.62
C GLU A 470 12.33 -4.11 4.27
N ILE A 471 11.20 -3.93 4.97
CA ILE A 471 9.96 -4.70 4.68
C ILE A 471 9.45 -4.38 3.28
N GLN A 472 9.47 -3.11 2.85
CA GLN A 472 9.10 -2.75 1.48
C GLN A 472 10.00 -3.46 0.46
N GLY A 473 11.32 -3.55 0.74
CA GLY A 473 12.29 -4.28 -0.08
C GLY A 473 12.02 -5.78 -0.16
N LYS A 474 11.61 -6.40 0.94
CA LYS A 474 11.21 -7.82 0.98
C LYS A 474 9.86 -8.05 0.28
N PHE A 475 8.92 -7.13 0.42
CA PHE A 475 7.56 -7.25 -0.13
C PHE A 475 7.52 -7.10 -1.64
N LEU A 476 8.31 -6.20 -2.22
CA LEU A 476 8.27 -5.93 -3.64
C LEU A 476 8.46 -7.19 -4.49
N PRO A 477 9.55 -7.96 -4.38
CA PRO A 477 9.76 -9.14 -5.22
C PRO A 477 8.73 -10.25 -4.93
N ARG A 478 8.29 -10.42 -3.69
CA ARG A 478 7.23 -11.37 -3.32
C ARG A 478 5.92 -11.04 -4.02
N ALA A 479 5.52 -9.75 -4.02
CA ALA A 479 4.30 -9.29 -4.69
C ALA A 479 4.33 -9.54 -6.20
N TYR A 480 5.46 -9.23 -6.85
CA TYR A 480 5.63 -9.50 -8.28
C TYR A 480 5.51 -10.99 -8.60
N LEU A 481 6.17 -11.87 -7.83
CA LEU A 481 6.07 -13.32 -8.04
C LEU A 481 4.63 -13.83 -7.82
N CYS A 482 3.93 -13.33 -6.79
CA CYS A 482 2.53 -13.68 -6.54
C CYS A 482 1.61 -13.26 -7.71
N LEU A 483 1.76 -12.03 -8.20
CA LEU A 483 0.95 -11.50 -9.30
C LEU A 483 1.26 -12.20 -10.64
N LEU A 484 2.54 -12.42 -10.96
CA LEU A 484 2.95 -13.16 -12.16
C LEU A 484 2.42 -14.60 -12.12
N ALA A 485 2.56 -15.29 -10.98
CA ALA A 485 2.03 -16.64 -10.81
C ALA A 485 0.50 -16.70 -10.94
N ALA A 486 -0.22 -15.66 -10.48
CA ALA A 486 -1.66 -15.55 -10.61
C ALA A 486 -2.13 -15.31 -12.06
N GLY A 487 -1.24 -14.88 -12.97
CA GLY A 487 -1.57 -14.65 -14.37
C GLY A 487 -1.59 -13.20 -14.82
N THR A 488 -1.12 -12.27 -13.98
CA THR A 488 -0.93 -10.87 -14.37
C THR A 488 0.22 -10.77 -15.40
N GLU A 489 0.03 -9.97 -16.45
CA GLU A 489 1.00 -9.85 -17.54
C GLU A 489 1.99 -8.72 -17.30
N LYS A 490 1.51 -7.52 -16.95
CA LYS A 490 2.37 -6.37 -16.61
C LYS A 490 2.00 -5.79 -15.26
N ILE A 491 3.02 -5.34 -14.53
CA ILE A 491 2.91 -4.93 -13.14
C ILE A 491 3.70 -3.64 -12.93
N PHE A 492 3.04 -2.60 -12.42
CA PHE A 492 3.64 -1.29 -12.20
C PHE A 492 3.66 -0.96 -10.71
N TRP A 493 4.84 -0.77 -10.15
CA TRP A 493 4.98 -0.35 -8.77
C TRP A 493 4.68 1.15 -8.59
N TYR A 494 3.85 1.51 -7.64
CA TYR A 494 3.61 2.88 -7.21
C TYR A 494 4.45 3.21 -5.99
N LYS A 495 5.50 4.07 -6.05
CA LYS A 495 5.96 4.83 -7.19
C LYS A 495 7.50 4.82 -7.26
N PHE A 496 8.07 5.45 -8.29
CA PHE A 496 9.52 5.48 -8.48
C PHE A 496 10.23 6.25 -7.36
N ARG A 497 10.00 7.57 -7.25
CA ARG A 497 10.73 8.45 -6.35
C ARG A 497 9.89 8.85 -5.14
N ALA A 498 10.46 8.73 -3.94
CA ALA A 498 9.88 9.31 -2.74
C ALA A 498 10.01 10.84 -2.77
N GLU A 499 8.98 11.55 -2.35
CA GLU A 499 9.02 13.00 -2.28
C GLU A 499 9.66 13.47 -0.97
N GLU A 500 9.48 12.71 0.12
CA GLU A 500 10.07 12.94 1.46
C GLU A 500 9.84 14.36 1.99
N THR A 501 8.77 15.01 1.49
CA THR A 501 8.41 16.39 1.86
C THR A 501 7.74 16.48 3.22
N SER A 502 7.21 15.37 3.71
CA SER A 502 6.55 15.27 5.01
C SER A 502 6.56 13.82 5.47
N GLU A 503 7.07 13.57 6.66
CA GLU A 503 7.02 12.24 7.30
C GLU A 503 5.60 11.74 7.60
N PHE A 504 4.61 12.66 7.59
CA PHE A 504 3.20 12.37 7.87
C PHE A 504 2.34 12.12 6.62
N ASN A 505 2.88 12.35 5.43
CA ASN A 505 2.16 12.15 4.19
C ASN A 505 2.52 10.79 3.57
N SER A 506 1.64 9.81 3.67
CA SER A 506 1.84 8.48 3.07
C SER A 506 2.17 8.56 1.59
N GLY A 507 1.54 9.47 0.86
CA GLY A 507 1.79 9.70 -0.57
C GLY A 507 3.24 10.08 -0.90
N ALA A 508 3.96 10.69 0.05
CA ALA A 508 5.37 11.06 -0.11
C ALA A 508 6.35 9.87 0.05
N HIS A 509 5.89 8.72 0.57
CA HIS A 509 6.75 7.62 1.02
C HIS A 509 6.58 6.30 0.27
N PHE A 510 5.86 6.28 -0.83
CA PHE A 510 5.72 5.09 -1.67
C PHE A 510 6.94 4.79 -2.55
N GLY A 511 7.84 5.77 -2.72
CA GLY A 511 8.98 5.67 -3.63
C GLY A 511 9.98 4.57 -3.26
N ILE A 512 10.60 3.97 -4.28
CA ILE A 512 11.66 2.96 -4.13
C ILE A 512 13.07 3.55 -4.27
N VAL A 513 13.18 4.82 -4.63
CA VAL A 513 14.41 5.62 -4.51
C VAL A 513 14.14 6.85 -3.66
N HIS A 514 15.19 7.39 -3.04
CA HIS A 514 15.16 8.66 -2.32
C HIS A 514 14.95 9.85 -3.26
N ARG A 515 14.79 11.05 -2.68
CA ARG A 515 14.59 12.27 -3.45
C ARG A 515 15.78 12.60 -4.37
N ASP A 516 16.98 12.23 -3.97
CA ASP A 516 18.24 12.38 -4.72
C ASP A 516 18.53 11.22 -5.69
N TYR A 517 17.58 10.30 -5.88
CA TYR A 517 17.67 9.07 -6.67
C TYR A 517 18.58 7.99 -6.09
N SER A 518 19.15 8.15 -4.91
CA SER A 518 19.84 7.07 -4.23
C SER A 518 18.89 5.89 -3.97
N PRO A 519 19.35 4.63 -4.14
CA PRO A 519 18.50 3.45 -4.05
C PRO A 519 18.05 3.18 -2.60
N ARG A 520 16.78 2.81 -2.44
CA ARG A 520 16.27 2.13 -1.25
C ARG A 520 16.34 0.61 -1.45
N ASP A 521 16.16 -0.16 -0.38
CA ASP A 521 16.15 -1.63 -0.45
C ASP A 521 15.19 -2.15 -1.52
N ALA A 522 14.01 -1.55 -1.64
CA ALA A 522 13.02 -1.93 -2.64
C ALA A 522 13.52 -1.75 -4.08
N PHE A 523 14.30 -0.72 -4.38
CA PHE A 523 14.89 -0.54 -5.71
C PHE A 523 15.97 -1.58 -6.00
N THR A 524 16.81 -1.87 -5.00
CA THR A 524 17.84 -2.92 -5.10
C THR A 524 17.22 -4.30 -5.31
N ALA A 525 16.18 -4.61 -4.52
CA ALA A 525 15.41 -5.85 -4.66
C ALA A 525 14.71 -5.96 -6.02
N TYR A 526 14.17 -4.85 -6.54
CA TYR A 526 13.50 -4.83 -7.84
C TYR A 526 14.49 -5.14 -8.99
N ARG A 527 15.63 -4.46 -9.00
CA ARG A 527 16.70 -4.74 -9.99
C ARG A 527 17.14 -6.20 -9.94
N PHE A 528 17.24 -6.75 -8.73
CA PHE A 528 17.67 -8.14 -8.58
C PHE A 528 16.58 -9.12 -9.01
N LEU A 529 15.31 -8.85 -8.70
CA LEU A 529 14.18 -9.62 -9.22
C LEU A 529 14.20 -9.66 -10.76
N ILE A 530 14.37 -8.51 -11.43
CA ILE A 530 14.43 -8.42 -12.90
C ILE A 530 15.59 -9.26 -13.45
N ARG A 531 16.74 -9.27 -12.76
CA ARG A 531 17.88 -10.12 -13.13
C ARG A 531 17.56 -11.61 -12.95
N MET A 532 16.83 -11.99 -11.90
CA MET A 532 16.49 -13.39 -11.61
C MET A 532 15.32 -13.91 -12.45
N CYS A 533 14.40 -13.03 -12.85
CA CYS A 533 13.25 -13.34 -13.70
C CYS A 533 13.16 -12.32 -14.84
N PRO A 534 14.14 -12.31 -15.78
CA PRO A 534 14.16 -11.34 -16.89
C PRO A 534 12.99 -11.56 -17.85
N GLU A 535 12.76 -10.57 -18.71
CA GLU A 535 11.85 -10.68 -19.84
C GLU A 535 12.09 -11.97 -20.62
N GLY A 536 11.03 -12.64 -21.07
CA GLY A 536 11.11 -13.95 -21.73
C GLY A 536 11.24 -15.16 -20.78
N SER A 537 11.28 -14.94 -19.46
CA SER A 537 11.18 -16.04 -18.49
C SER A 537 9.80 -16.71 -18.54
N SER A 538 9.75 -18.01 -18.26
CA SER A 538 8.46 -18.67 -18.08
C SER A 538 7.70 -18.08 -16.90
N ARG A 539 6.37 -18.12 -16.96
CA ARG A 539 5.54 -17.74 -15.81
C ARG A 539 5.95 -18.53 -14.56
N PRO A 540 6.15 -17.86 -13.40
CA PRO A 540 6.46 -18.56 -12.16
C PRO A 540 5.34 -19.52 -11.75
N VAL A 541 5.72 -20.73 -11.40
CA VAL A 541 4.83 -21.72 -10.76
C VAL A 541 5.05 -21.61 -9.26
N MET A 542 3.99 -21.34 -8.51
CA MET A 542 4.07 -21.10 -7.08
C MET A 542 3.27 -22.12 -6.29
N VAL A 543 3.86 -22.64 -5.22
CA VAL A 543 3.24 -23.55 -4.26
C VAL A 543 3.39 -22.97 -2.86
N GLU A 544 2.35 -23.07 -2.05
CA GLU A 544 2.34 -22.74 -0.63
C GLU A 544 2.08 -24.01 0.19
N LYS A 545 2.83 -24.18 1.27
CA LYS A 545 2.59 -25.24 2.26
C LYS A 545 2.98 -24.75 3.66
N ASN A 546 2.01 -24.64 4.56
CA ASN A 546 2.22 -24.24 5.95
C ASN A 546 2.95 -22.89 6.12
N GLY A 547 2.62 -21.91 5.29
CA GLY A 547 3.23 -20.58 5.31
C GLY A 547 4.59 -20.50 4.62
N LEU A 548 5.13 -21.61 4.13
CA LEU A 548 6.30 -21.67 3.26
C LEU A 548 5.86 -21.52 1.79
N TYR A 549 6.43 -20.56 1.12
CA TYR A 549 6.21 -20.30 -0.31
C TYR A 549 7.42 -20.75 -1.11
N HIS A 550 7.16 -21.41 -2.21
CA HIS A 550 8.17 -21.81 -3.20
C HIS A 550 7.66 -21.43 -4.58
N ALA A 551 8.41 -20.59 -5.28
CA ALA A 551 8.19 -20.29 -6.69
C ALA A 551 9.37 -20.79 -7.52
N HIS A 552 9.10 -21.24 -8.77
CA HIS A 552 10.16 -21.59 -9.71
C HIS A 552 9.77 -21.24 -11.14
N TRP A 553 10.77 -20.93 -11.95
CA TRP A 553 10.62 -20.57 -13.37
C TRP A 553 11.89 -20.87 -14.15
N LYS A 554 11.76 -20.90 -15.46
CA LYS A 554 12.88 -21.05 -16.39
C LYS A 554 13.19 -19.70 -17.02
N ARG A 555 14.45 -19.31 -17.01
CA ARG A 555 14.97 -18.10 -17.65
C ARG A 555 15.20 -18.34 -19.15
N PRO A 556 15.31 -17.26 -19.98
CA PRO A 556 15.62 -17.38 -21.41
C PRO A 556 16.96 -18.10 -21.69
N ASP A 557 17.94 -17.96 -20.78
CA ASP A 557 19.23 -18.65 -20.85
C ASP A 557 19.16 -20.14 -20.47
N GLY A 558 17.96 -20.64 -20.19
CA GLY A 558 17.70 -22.04 -19.81
C GLY A 558 17.89 -22.37 -18.34
N ALA A 559 18.44 -21.44 -17.54
CA ALA A 559 18.60 -21.63 -16.11
C ALA A 559 17.25 -21.74 -15.38
N VAL A 560 17.15 -22.68 -14.44
CA VAL A 560 15.97 -22.81 -13.57
C VAL A 560 16.26 -22.12 -12.25
N VAL A 561 15.39 -21.17 -11.91
CA VAL A 561 15.46 -20.42 -10.66
C VAL A 561 14.38 -20.91 -9.70
N HIS A 562 14.76 -21.10 -8.45
CA HIS A 562 13.85 -21.37 -7.33
C HIS A 562 13.92 -20.22 -6.34
N ALA A 563 12.78 -19.79 -5.83
CA ALA A 563 12.65 -18.74 -4.81
C ALA A 563 11.91 -19.31 -3.61
N TYR A 564 12.49 -19.17 -2.42
CA TYR A 564 11.88 -19.61 -1.17
C TYR A 564 11.72 -18.44 -0.22
N TRP A 565 10.55 -18.34 0.44
CA TRP A 565 10.30 -17.37 1.51
C TRP A 565 9.16 -17.85 2.42
N THR A 566 8.95 -17.16 3.53
CA THR A 566 7.82 -17.39 4.44
C THR A 566 7.08 -16.09 4.73
N ALA A 567 5.78 -16.16 4.99
CA ALA A 567 4.98 -15.05 5.51
C ALA A 567 4.82 -15.12 7.04
N GLY A 568 5.53 -16.02 7.72
CA GLY A 568 5.43 -16.28 9.14
C GLY A 568 6.78 -16.68 9.77
N LYS A 569 6.79 -17.78 10.50
CA LYS A 569 8.00 -18.31 11.12
C LYS A 569 9.00 -18.82 10.07
N GLU A 570 10.27 -18.72 10.39
CA GLU A 570 11.35 -19.31 9.60
C GLU A 570 11.18 -20.83 9.45
N HIS A 571 11.48 -21.32 8.25
CA HIS A 571 11.38 -22.73 7.90
C HIS A 571 12.69 -23.26 7.32
N PRO A 572 13.30 -24.30 7.90
CA PRO A 572 14.38 -25.02 7.24
C PRO A 572 13.81 -25.84 6.07
N VAL A 573 14.43 -25.71 4.91
CA VAL A 573 14.03 -26.39 3.67
C VAL A 573 15.22 -27.20 3.15
N ARG A 574 15.13 -28.54 3.18
CA ARG A 574 16.07 -29.40 2.48
C ARG A 574 15.79 -29.35 0.99
N LEU A 575 16.80 -29.04 0.20
CA LEU A 575 16.67 -28.88 -1.23
C LEU A 575 16.71 -30.23 -1.96
N PRO A 576 15.80 -30.50 -2.90
CA PRO A 576 15.79 -31.74 -3.69
C PRO A 576 16.72 -31.67 -4.92
N PHE A 577 17.56 -30.65 -5.03
CA PHE A 577 18.49 -30.42 -6.15
C PHE A 577 19.78 -29.74 -5.68
N ALA A 578 20.82 -29.88 -6.46
CA ALA A 578 22.10 -29.19 -6.22
C ALA A 578 22.01 -27.73 -6.68
N VAL A 579 22.53 -26.82 -5.86
CA VAL A 579 22.53 -25.37 -6.10
C VAL A 579 23.84 -24.95 -6.76
N ARG A 580 23.73 -24.18 -7.87
CA ARG A 580 24.86 -23.56 -8.53
C ARG A 580 25.21 -22.21 -7.91
N GLU A 581 24.20 -21.40 -7.62
CA GLU A 581 24.32 -20.08 -7.03
C GLU A 581 23.12 -19.79 -6.11
N ALA A 582 23.38 -19.08 -5.02
CA ALA A 582 22.38 -18.67 -4.05
C ALA A 582 22.52 -17.19 -3.74
N PHE A 583 21.39 -16.48 -3.59
CA PHE A 583 21.35 -15.05 -3.32
C PHE A 583 20.20 -14.71 -2.37
N ASP A 584 20.38 -13.66 -1.58
CA ASP A 584 19.27 -13.05 -0.85
C ASP A 584 18.43 -12.12 -1.76
N TYR A 585 17.36 -11.53 -1.21
CA TYR A 585 16.43 -10.65 -1.94
C TYR A 585 17.08 -9.35 -2.47
N LEU A 586 18.21 -8.92 -1.92
CA LEU A 586 18.99 -7.77 -2.39
C LEU A 586 20.09 -8.15 -3.41
N GLY A 587 20.26 -9.44 -3.67
CA GLY A 587 21.28 -9.96 -4.62
C GLY A 587 22.65 -10.17 -4.00
N ARG A 588 22.77 -10.19 -2.68
CA ARG A 588 24.01 -10.58 -1.99
C ARG A 588 24.18 -12.09 -2.10
N LYS A 589 25.38 -12.50 -2.53
CA LYS A 589 25.70 -13.92 -2.74
C LYS A 589 25.73 -14.65 -1.39
N LEU A 590 25.09 -15.80 -1.36
CA LEU A 590 25.08 -16.73 -0.23
C LEU A 590 25.92 -17.96 -0.54
N ALA A 591 26.31 -18.72 0.49
CA ALA A 591 26.85 -20.05 0.28
C ALA A 591 25.82 -20.95 -0.42
N CYS A 592 26.28 -21.93 -1.21
CA CYS A 592 25.38 -22.86 -1.88
C CYS A 592 25.02 -24.00 -0.91
N PRO A 593 23.86 -23.97 -0.27
CA PRO A 593 23.51 -24.91 0.78
C PRO A 593 22.77 -26.14 0.23
N ASP A 594 22.82 -27.26 0.97
CA ASP A 594 21.87 -28.36 0.80
C ASP A 594 20.54 -28.12 1.56
N THR A 595 20.57 -27.18 2.50
CA THR A 595 19.40 -26.74 3.30
C THR A 595 19.37 -25.21 3.36
N VAL A 596 18.21 -24.61 3.09
CA VAL A 596 17.97 -23.17 3.18
C VAL A 596 17.01 -22.89 4.33
N THR A 597 17.28 -21.87 5.13
CA THR A 597 16.27 -21.31 6.04
C THR A 597 15.46 -20.26 5.28
N ALA A 598 14.21 -20.57 4.96
CA ALA A 598 13.28 -19.60 4.39
C ALA A 598 12.89 -18.58 5.47
N THR A 599 13.11 -17.30 5.16
CA THR A 599 12.77 -16.14 6.00
C THR A 599 11.70 -15.30 5.31
N ASP A 600 11.36 -14.14 5.85
CA ASP A 600 10.45 -13.17 5.22
C ASP A 600 11.06 -12.46 3.99
N GLY A 601 12.37 -12.58 3.75
CA GLY A 601 13.05 -12.21 2.52
C GLY A 601 13.22 -13.39 1.58
N ILE A 602 13.10 -13.15 0.27
CA ILE A 602 13.30 -14.22 -0.73
C ILE A 602 14.76 -14.68 -0.74
N THR A 603 14.97 -16.00 -0.70
CA THR A 603 16.22 -16.64 -1.09
C THR A 603 16.08 -17.18 -2.50
N TYR A 604 16.90 -16.68 -3.44
CA TYR A 604 16.97 -17.15 -4.82
C TYR A 604 18.04 -18.20 -4.98
N LEU A 605 17.71 -19.30 -5.64
CA LEU A 605 18.59 -20.41 -5.92
C LEU A 605 18.60 -20.70 -7.42
N ILE A 606 19.77 -20.76 -8.02
CA ILE A 606 19.92 -21.22 -9.40
C ILE A 606 20.36 -22.68 -9.32
N ARG A 607 19.52 -23.56 -9.89
CA ARG A 607 19.78 -24.99 -9.97
C ARG A 607 20.99 -25.27 -10.89
N LYS A 608 21.81 -26.29 -10.55
CA LYS A 608 22.86 -26.83 -11.43
C LYS A 608 22.28 -27.44 -12.69
#